data_77d952d1a819aee7023b901efd15f47a
#
_entry.id   77d952d1a819aee7023b901efd15f47a
#
_cell.length_a   1.000
_cell.length_b   1.000
_cell.length_c   1.000
_cell.angle_alpha   90.00
_cell.angle_beta   90.00
_cell.angle_gamma   90.00
#
_symmetry.space_group_name_H-M   'P 1'
#
loop_
_entity.id
_entity.type
_entity.pdbx_description
1 polymer ?
#
loop_
_entity_poly.entity_id
_entity_poly.type
_entity_poly.pdbx_seq_one_letter_code
_entity_poly.pdbx_strand_id
1 'polypeptide(L)'
;EEIPVVTYSKNEKGNWVYDLGQNFSGVIRLCVKGERGQSVRLTPAELLNRNHTVNQSASGEPFYFTYKLRGGQCIETWQPQFTYYGFRYVEVEGAIPAGEENPDKLPVIMELAGVHTCLAAPETGSFSCSNPLFNKIHNLIDWAMRSNMASVLTDCPHREKLGWVEQAYLMQYSLQYRYNMSRMYGKIIRDMYLSQTEEGMIPSIAPEYVRFKEGFEDTPEWGSAFIISSWYSYLWYGDDRALTEFYPAMKRYMNYLASRAKDHIISYGLGDWFDIGPDVPGNSQLTSNGVTATATYYYNAVIMQKIARLLGISEDVEVYEKLAAGIKVSFNRTFFDSLSNIYDRNSQTANAIVLFMDLADEAHKQMVLDNLVCDIQSRNYALTAGDIGYRLSLIHISEPTRRVVI
;
A
#
# COMPACT_ATOMS: atom_id res chain seq x y z
N GLU A 1 14.41 -15.92 3.75
CA GLU A 1 14.58 -16.01 5.22
C GLU A 1 13.71 -17.13 5.77
N GLU A 2 14.26 -17.94 6.69
CA GLU A 2 13.51 -19.02 7.32
C GLU A 2 12.85 -18.53 8.61
N ILE A 3 11.58 -18.86 8.79
CA ILE A 3 10.78 -18.54 9.97
C ILE A 3 10.46 -19.84 10.71
N PRO A 4 11.08 -20.08 11.87
CA PRO A 4 10.88 -21.30 12.61
C PRO A 4 9.50 -21.33 13.28
N VAL A 5 9.01 -22.52 13.55
CA VAL A 5 7.82 -22.74 14.39
C VAL A 5 8.16 -22.40 15.85
N VAL A 6 7.31 -21.58 16.47
CA VAL A 6 7.43 -21.22 17.89
C VAL A 6 6.71 -22.25 18.78
N THR A 7 5.54 -22.72 18.35
CA THR A 7 4.73 -23.70 19.08
C THR A 7 3.75 -24.42 18.16
N TYR A 8 3.22 -25.54 18.61
CA TYR A 8 2.11 -26.22 17.95
C TYR A 8 1.13 -26.78 18.99
N SER A 9 -0.12 -26.94 18.60
CA SER A 9 -1.18 -27.50 19.44
C SER A 9 -2.25 -28.17 18.59
N LYS A 10 -3.09 -29.02 19.20
CA LYS A 10 -4.29 -29.56 18.55
C LYS A 10 -5.44 -28.55 18.65
N ASN A 11 -6.18 -28.40 17.57
CA ASN A 11 -7.46 -27.68 17.57
C ASN A 11 -8.61 -28.63 17.97
N GLU A 12 -9.83 -28.06 18.07
CA GLU A 12 -11.03 -28.83 18.45
C GLU A 12 -11.43 -29.91 17.45
N LYS A 13 -10.93 -29.84 16.20
CA LYS A 13 -11.12 -30.88 15.17
C LYS A 13 -10.09 -32.04 15.26
N GLY A 14 -9.11 -31.90 16.15
CA GLY A 14 -8.04 -32.87 16.29
C GLY A 14 -6.86 -32.65 15.32
N ASN A 15 -6.89 -31.62 14.48
CA ASN A 15 -5.80 -31.25 13.59
C ASN A 15 -4.70 -30.49 14.34
N TRP A 16 -3.48 -30.58 13.87
CA TRP A 16 -2.36 -29.86 14.43
C TRP A 16 -2.26 -28.46 13.82
N VAL A 17 -2.09 -27.45 14.66
CA VAL A 17 -1.90 -26.04 14.24
C VAL A 17 -0.53 -25.59 14.70
N TYR A 18 0.30 -25.19 13.76
CA TYR A 18 1.64 -24.65 13.98
C TYR A 18 1.59 -23.14 13.97
N ASP A 19 2.16 -22.48 14.97
CA ASP A 19 2.33 -21.02 15.07
C ASP A 19 3.79 -20.67 14.78
N LEU A 20 3.99 -19.85 13.76
CA LEU A 20 5.30 -19.33 13.33
C LEU A 20 5.69 -18.05 14.08
N GLY A 21 4.82 -17.53 14.97
CA GLY A 21 5.09 -16.36 15.81
C GLY A 21 5.05 -15.02 15.08
N GLN A 22 5.20 -15.01 13.76
CA GLN A 22 5.24 -13.81 12.91
C GLN A 22 4.35 -14.02 11.69
N ASN A 23 3.54 -13.00 11.34
CA ASN A 23 2.85 -12.95 10.06
C ASN A 23 3.82 -12.47 8.96
N PHE A 24 3.89 -13.17 7.84
CA PHE A 24 4.81 -12.86 6.75
C PHE A 24 4.27 -13.40 5.41
N SER A 25 4.82 -12.92 4.30
CA SER A 25 4.59 -13.49 2.97
C SER A 25 5.62 -14.57 2.65
N GLY A 26 5.17 -15.70 2.11
CA GLY A 26 6.09 -16.77 1.75
C GLY A 26 5.43 -18.11 1.48
N VAL A 27 6.20 -19.18 1.67
CA VAL A 27 5.77 -20.56 1.47
C VAL A 27 6.09 -21.41 2.70
N ILE A 28 5.43 -22.57 2.79
CA ILE A 28 5.68 -23.57 3.84
C ILE A 28 6.73 -24.55 3.34
N ARG A 29 7.77 -24.83 4.14
CA ARG A 29 8.67 -25.95 3.93
C ARG A 29 8.25 -27.07 4.88
N LEU A 30 7.99 -28.25 4.32
CA LEU A 30 7.59 -29.45 5.03
C LEU A 30 8.68 -30.52 4.90
N CYS A 31 9.20 -31.04 6.04
CA CYS A 31 10.00 -32.23 6.10
C CYS A 31 9.16 -33.36 6.77
N VAL A 32 8.86 -34.43 6.04
CA VAL A 32 7.90 -35.42 6.46
C VAL A 32 8.41 -36.86 6.14
N LYS A 33 8.04 -37.83 6.98
CA LYS A 33 8.31 -39.22 6.76
C LYS A 33 7.02 -40.03 6.87
N GLY A 34 6.79 -40.93 5.94
CA GLY A 34 5.60 -41.78 5.93
C GLY A 34 5.59 -42.80 4.79
N GLU A 35 4.47 -43.46 4.61
CA GLU A 35 4.31 -44.49 3.58
C GLU A 35 3.87 -43.90 2.24
N ARG A 36 4.14 -44.63 1.16
CA ARG A 36 3.76 -44.24 -0.19
C ARG A 36 2.26 -44.05 -0.33
N GLY A 37 1.88 -42.89 -0.86
CA GLY A 37 0.48 -42.59 -1.15
C GLY A 37 -0.26 -41.89 -0.01
N GLN A 38 0.31 -41.84 1.20
CA GLN A 38 -0.24 -41.00 2.28
C GLN A 38 -0.17 -39.54 1.87
N SER A 39 -1.06 -38.74 2.41
CA SER A 39 -1.19 -37.31 2.07
C SER A 39 -1.20 -36.45 3.31
N VAL A 40 -0.52 -35.30 3.22
CA VAL A 40 -0.53 -34.26 4.24
C VAL A 40 -1.15 -33.01 3.62
N ARG A 41 -2.18 -32.46 4.26
CA ARG A 41 -2.80 -31.20 3.87
C ARG A 41 -2.32 -30.09 4.79
N LEU A 42 -1.89 -28.97 4.20
CA LEU A 42 -1.39 -27.79 4.86
C LEU A 42 -2.30 -26.60 4.51
N THR A 43 -2.93 -26.00 5.50
CA THR A 43 -3.83 -24.86 5.33
C THR A 43 -3.24 -23.65 6.07
N PRO A 44 -2.55 -22.73 5.36
CA PRO A 44 -1.99 -21.52 5.96
C PRO A 44 -3.08 -20.48 6.22
N ALA A 45 -2.91 -19.65 7.26
CA ALA A 45 -3.74 -18.48 7.53
C ALA A 45 -3.04 -17.45 8.41
N GLU A 46 -3.51 -16.21 8.37
CA GLU A 46 -2.99 -15.13 9.21
C GLU A 46 -3.60 -15.15 10.62
N LEU A 47 -4.80 -15.67 10.78
CA LEU A 47 -5.59 -15.65 12.01
C LEU A 47 -6.11 -17.04 12.36
N LEU A 48 -6.51 -17.18 13.63
CA LEU A 48 -7.24 -18.35 14.14
C LEU A 48 -8.68 -17.96 14.52
N ASN A 49 -9.58 -18.92 14.39
CA ASN A 49 -10.91 -18.88 14.99
C ASN A 49 -10.84 -19.15 16.50
N ARG A 50 -11.93 -18.94 17.24
CA ARG A 50 -12.01 -19.19 18.69
C ARG A 50 -11.75 -20.66 19.07
N ASN A 51 -12.05 -21.59 18.18
CA ASN A 51 -11.81 -23.03 18.32
C ASN A 51 -10.42 -23.48 17.84
N HIS A 52 -9.49 -22.55 17.70
CA HIS A 52 -8.13 -22.76 17.23
C HIS A 52 -7.99 -23.37 15.82
N THR A 53 -9.04 -23.39 15.00
CA THR A 53 -8.90 -23.68 13.57
C THR A 53 -8.40 -22.44 12.83
N VAL A 54 -7.71 -22.63 11.71
CA VAL A 54 -7.25 -21.50 10.87
C VAL A 54 -8.44 -20.73 10.30
N ASN A 55 -8.30 -19.41 10.24
CA ASN A 55 -9.32 -18.50 9.71
C ASN A 55 -8.81 -17.87 8.40
N GLN A 56 -9.44 -18.24 7.29
CA GLN A 56 -9.15 -17.71 5.95
C GLN A 56 -10.23 -16.74 5.44
N SER A 57 -11.15 -16.27 6.29
CA SER A 57 -12.28 -15.43 5.85
C SER A 57 -11.85 -14.15 5.13
N ALA A 58 -10.69 -13.58 5.48
CA ALA A 58 -10.14 -12.40 4.82
C ALA A 58 -9.35 -12.70 3.53
N SER A 59 -9.11 -13.97 3.21
CA SER A 59 -8.26 -14.39 2.08
C SER A 59 -9.02 -14.62 0.77
N GLY A 60 -10.32 -14.34 0.74
CA GLY A 60 -11.19 -14.64 -0.40
C GLY A 60 -11.60 -16.12 -0.41
N GLU A 61 -11.20 -16.85 -1.43
CA GLU A 61 -11.51 -18.28 -1.55
C GLU A 61 -10.59 -19.12 -0.65
N PRO A 62 -11.11 -20.23 -0.06
CA PRO A 62 -10.28 -21.15 0.70
C PRO A 62 -9.15 -21.75 -0.13
N PHE A 63 -7.96 -21.80 0.44
CA PHE A 63 -6.80 -22.39 -0.21
C PHE A 63 -6.02 -23.29 0.75
N TYR A 64 -5.36 -24.31 0.20
CA TYR A 64 -4.54 -25.27 0.93
C TYR A 64 -3.55 -25.94 -0.02
N PHE A 65 -2.55 -26.59 0.55
CA PHE A 65 -1.62 -27.44 -0.19
C PHE A 65 -1.80 -28.89 0.24
N THR A 66 -1.67 -29.81 -0.70
CA THR A 66 -1.65 -31.24 -0.40
C THR A 66 -0.37 -31.86 -0.93
N TYR A 67 0.42 -32.42 -0.05
CA TYR A 67 1.59 -33.17 -0.40
C TYR A 67 1.29 -34.68 -0.31
N LYS A 68 1.49 -35.43 -1.40
CA LYS A 68 1.37 -36.87 -1.45
C LYS A 68 2.74 -37.50 -1.40
N LEU A 69 2.99 -38.29 -0.36
CA LEU A 69 4.28 -38.88 -0.11
C LEU A 69 4.65 -39.94 -1.16
N ARG A 70 5.90 -39.95 -1.57
CA ARG A 70 6.51 -40.99 -2.40
C ARG A 70 6.75 -42.27 -1.59
N GLY A 71 6.96 -42.10 -0.29
CA GLY A 71 7.22 -43.16 0.68
C GLY A 71 8.67 -43.66 0.66
N GLY A 72 8.98 -44.47 1.64
CA GLY A 72 10.30 -45.02 1.81
C GLY A 72 10.89 -44.69 3.19
N GLN A 73 12.19 -44.98 3.36
CA GLN A 73 12.86 -44.80 4.67
C GLN A 73 13.38 -43.36 4.86
N CYS A 74 13.47 -42.56 3.80
CA CYS A 74 14.02 -41.22 3.84
C CYS A 74 12.97 -40.18 4.24
N ILE A 75 13.42 -39.10 4.86
CA ILE A 75 12.63 -37.90 5.07
C ILE A 75 12.46 -37.22 3.71
N GLU A 76 11.22 -36.84 3.38
CA GLU A 76 10.89 -36.12 2.19
C GLU A 76 10.77 -34.63 2.55
N THR A 77 11.46 -33.76 1.77
CA THR A 77 11.37 -32.31 1.89
C THR A 77 10.58 -31.76 0.72
N TRP A 78 9.60 -30.92 1.02
CA TRP A 78 8.75 -30.31 0.02
C TRP A 78 8.39 -28.86 0.37
N GLN A 79 8.22 -28.03 -0.64
CA GLN A 79 7.63 -26.70 -0.57
C GLN A 79 6.86 -26.39 -1.85
N PRO A 80 5.77 -25.59 -1.81
CA PRO A 80 5.06 -25.16 -3.02
C PRO A 80 5.96 -24.28 -3.89
N GLN A 81 5.70 -24.31 -5.21
CA GLN A 81 6.41 -23.52 -6.20
C GLN A 81 5.44 -22.59 -6.93
N PHE A 82 5.96 -21.47 -7.43
CA PHE A 82 5.21 -20.48 -8.24
C PHE A 82 4.01 -19.85 -7.51
N THR A 83 4.06 -19.80 -6.18
CA THR A 83 3.03 -19.22 -5.33
C THR A 83 3.65 -18.69 -4.03
N TYR A 84 2.92 -17.81 -3.34
CA TYR A 84 3.17 -17.39 -1.95
C TYR A 84 1.86 -16.95 -1.32
N TYR A 85 1.80 -16.91 0.01
CA TYR A 85 0.67 -16.40 0.77
C TYR A 85 1.16 -15.62 1.98
N GLY A 86 0.30 -14.73 2.50
CA GLY A 86 0.45 -14.16 3.83
C GLY A 86 -0.07 -15.16 4.87
N PHE A 87 0.73 -15.52 5.86
CA PHE A 87 0.31 -16.42 6.94
C PHE A 87 1.21 -16.33 8.17
N ARG A 88 0.65 -16.71 9.29
CA ARG A 88 1.35 -16.97 10.55
C ARG A 88 1.13 -18.39 11.03
N TYR A 89 -0.06 -18.95 10.77
CA TYR A 89 -0.49 -20.26 11.23
C TYR A 89 -0.59 -21.23 10.07
N VAL A 90 -0.31 -22.51 10.38
CA VAL A 90 -0.49 -23.62 9.44
C VAL A 90 -1.27 -24.73 10.12
N GLU A 91 -2.51 -24.99 9.70
CA GLU A 91 -3.26 -26.16 10.12
C GLU A 91 -2.86 -27.37 9.27
N VAL A 92 -2.56 -28.47 9.92
CA VAL A 92 -2.09 -29.70 9.28
C VAL A 92 -3.09 -30.82 9.51
N GLU A 93 -3.54 -31.42 8.43
CA GLU A 93 -4.41 -32.60 8.42
C GLU A 93 -3.64 -33.80 7.84
N GLY A 94 -3.87 -34.98 8.41
CA GLY A 94 -3.32 -36.24 7.91
C GLY A 94 -1.85 -36.48 8.25
N ALA A 95 -1.30 -35.79 9.24
CA ALA A 95 0.04 -35.98 9.76
C ALA A 95 0.13 -35.60 11.24
N ILE A 96 1.17 -36.00 11.92
CA ILE A 96 1.45 -35.68 13.32
C ILE A 96 2.87 -35.12 13.49
N PRO A 97 3.13 -34.26 14.49
CA PRO A 97 4.49 -33.87 14.85
C PRO A 97 5.33 -35.07 15.34
N ALA A 98 6.63 -34.96 15.11
CA ALA A 98 7.56 -35.96 15.66
C ALA A 98 7.53 -35.98 17.20
N GLY A 99 7.47 -37.14 17.80
CA GLY A 99 7.40 -37.31 19.25
C GLY A 99 5.98 -37.47 19.81
N GLU A 100 4.95 -37.25 19.01
CA GLU A 100 3.56 -37.46 19.38
C GLU A 100 3.13 -38.93 19.17
N GLU A 101 2.15 -39.39 19.96
CA GLU A 101 1.57 -40.75 19.81
C GLU A 101 0.90 -40.90 18.44
N ASN A 102 1.20 -41.99 17.74
CA ASN A 102 0.77 -42.25 16.36
C ASN A 102 0.07 -43.63 16.20
N PRO A 103 -1.10 -43.83 16.82
CA PRO A 103 -1.83 -45.09 16.72
C PRO A 103 -2.32 -45.37 15.28
N ASP A 104 -2.62 -44.32 14.52
CA ASP A 104 -3.16 -44.41 13.16
C ASP A 104 -2.07 -44.54 12.08
N LYS A 105 -0.80 -44.60 12.46
CA LYS A 105 0.36 -44.66 11.55
C LYS A 105 0.36 -43.58 10.49
N LEU A 106 -0.02 -42.34 10.87
CA LEU A 106 0.02 -41.18 10.02
C LEU A 106 1.45 -40.77 9.67
N PRO A 107 1.67 -40.04 8.59
CA PRO A 107 2.93 -39.36 8.31
C PRO A 107 3.42 -38.56 9.52
N VAL A 108 4.73 -38.59 9.76
CA VAL A 108 5.36 -37.85 10.85
C VAL A 108 6.07 -36.64 10.30
N ILE A 109 5.67 -35.44 10.76
CA ILE A 109 6.33 -34.20 10.45
C ILE A 109 7.61 -34.12 11.27
N MET A 110 8.73 -34.18 10.58
CA MET A 110 10.05 -34.04 11.18
C MET A 110 10.43 -32.58 11.40
N GLU A 111 9.99 -31.69 10.48
CA GLU A 111 10.18 -30.28 10.55
C GLU A 111 9.10 -29.55 9.70
N LEU A 112 8.61 -28.43 10.20
CA LEU A 112 7.81 -27.49 9.46
C LEU A 112 8.39 -26.09 9.70
N ALA A 113 8.58 -25.32 8.64
CA ALA A 113 9.06 -23.95 8.73
C ALA A 113 8.37 -23.05 7.68
N GLY A 114 8.28 -21.78 7.98
CA GLY A 114 7.96 -20.77 6.99
C GLY A 114 9.23 -20.36 6.22
N VAL A 115 9.08 -20.05 4.94
CA VAL A 115 10.13 -19.49 4.12
C VAL A 115 9.64 -18.15 3.59
N HIS A 116 10.04 -17.07 4.26
CA HIS A 116 9.70 -15.71 3.83
C HIS A 116 10.37 -15.38 2.50
N THR A 117 9.57 -14.87 1.57
CA THR A 117 10.00 -14.47 0.22
C THR A 117 9.65 -13.01 -0.01
N CYS A 118 10.63 -12.21 -0.42
CA CYS A 118 10.45 -10.81 -0.78
C CYS A 118 11.52 -10.39 -1.79
N LEU A 119 11.36 -9.16 -2.32
CA LEU A 119 12.41 -8.53 -3.11
C LEU A 119 13.68 -8.38 -2.27
N ALA A 120 14.82 -8.77 -2.82
CA ALA A 120 16.14 -8.60 -2.20
C ALA A 120 16.65 -7.15 -2.37
N ALA A 121 15.93 -6.17 -1.84
CA ALA A 121 16.39 -4.79 -1.81
C ALA A 121 17.42 -4.61 -0.69
N PRO A 122 18.59 -4.01 -0.96
CA PRO A 122 19.58 -3.73 0.07
C PRO A 122 19.02 -2.79 1.15
N GLU A 123 19.24 -3.13 2.41
CA GLU A 123 18.91 -2.23 3.52
C GLU A 123 19.89 -1.03 3.51
N THR A 124 19.34 0.17 3.66
CA THR A 124 20.11 1.44 3.65
C THR A 124 19.88 2.29 4.89
N GLY A 125 18.88 1.96 5.67
CA GLY A 125 18.54 2.69 6.90
C GLY A 125 18.13 1.77 8.03
N SER A 126 18.24 2.30 9.25
CA SER A 126 17.74 1.63 10.46
C SER A 126 17.15 2.66 11.42
N PHE A 127 16.27 2.22 12.29
CA PHE A 127 15.67 3.07 13.31
C PHE A 127 15.67 2.34 14.66
N SER A 128 16.10 3.04 15.69
CA SER A 128 15.89 2.64 17.08
C SER A 128 15.80 3.87 17.98
N CYS A 129 14.99 3.80 19.03
CA CYS A 129 14.88 4.86 20.01
C CYS A 129 14.64 4.29 21.41
N SER A 130 14.66 5.16 22.43
CA SER A 130 14.43 4.77 23.83
C SER A 130 12.99 4.32 24.14
N ASN A 131 12.03 4.67 23.29
CA ASN A 131 10.64 4.25 23.45
C ASN A 131 10.38 2.89 22.79
N PRO A 132 10.12 1.81 23.55
CA PRO A 132 9.94 0.47 22.97
C PRO A 132 8.69 0.36 22.08
N LEU A 133 7.68 1.22 22.27
CA LEU A 133 6.50 1.22 21.42
C LEU A 133 6.84 1.63 19.98
N PHE A 134 7.63 2.68 19.79
CA PHE A 134 8.06 3.11 18.45
C PHE A 134 8.94 2.07 17.76
N ASN A 135 9.80 1.37 18.51
CA ASN A 135 10.58 0.27 17.96
C ASN A 135 9.68 -0.90 17.49
N LYS A 136 8.62 -1.22 18.25
CA LYS A 136 7.63 -2.22 17.84
C LYS A 136 6.85 -1.78 16.60
N ILE A 137 6.41 -0.53 16.54
CA ILE A 137 5.73 0.05 15.38
C ILE A 137 6.62 -0.02 14.14
N HIS A 138 7.89 0.38 14.26
CA HIS A 138 8.86 0.27 13.17
C HIS A 138 9.00 -1.16 12.66
N ASN A 139 9.11 -2.15 13.56
CA ASN A 139 9.21 -3.55 13.18
C ASN A 139 7.94 -4.06 12.48
N LEU A 140 6.74 -3.65 12.93
CA LEU A 140 5.47 -3.99 12.28
C LEU A 140 5.42 -3.43 10.84
N ILE A 141 5.82 -2.17 10.67
CA ILE A 141 5.87 -1.52 9.36
C ILE A 141 6.89 -2.23 8.46
N ASP A 142 8.08 -2.57 8.97
CA ASP A 142 9.11 -3.28 8.22
C ASP A 142 8.62 -4.65 7.73
N TRP A 143 7.96 -5.43 8.58
CA TRP A 143 7.34 -6.70 8.19
C TRP A 143 6.23 -6.53 7.14
N ALA A 144 5.40 -5.49 7.27
CA ALA A 144 4.38 -5.17 6.28
C ALA A 144 4.99 -4.80 4.92
N MET A 145 6.01 -3.94 4.91
CA MET A 145 6.75 -3.57 3.70
C MET A 145 7.37 -4.80 3.03
N ARG A 146 8.12 -5.61 3.77
CA ARG A 146 8.77 -6.82 3.25
C ARG A 146 7.77 -7.83 2.71
N SER A 147 6.63 -7.99 3.38
CA SER A 147 5.58 -8.93 2.98
C SER A 147 4.85 -8.50 1.70
N ASN A 148 4.94 -7.22 1.34
CA ASN A 148 4.31 -6.67 0.14
C ASN A 148 5.31 -6.24 -0.95
N MET A 149 6.60 -6.46 -0.74
CA MET A 149 7.64 -6.28 -1.75
C MET A 149 7.86 -7.58 -2.54
N ALA A 150 7.05 -7.78 -3.58
CA ALA A 150 7.22 -8.89 -4.53
C ALA A 150 7.78 -8.36 -5.87
N SER A 151 7.21 -8.73 -7.01
CA SER A 151 7.55 -8.13 -8.31
C SER A 151 6.90 -6.75 -8.51
N VAL A 152 5.88 -6.44 -7.70
CA VAL A 152 5.23 -5.14 -7.52
C VAL A 152 5.13 -4.86 -6.03
N LEU A 153 4.77 -3.64 -5.65
CA LEU A 153 4.27 -3.36 -4.30
C LEU A 153 2.81 -3.79 -4.26
N THR A 154 2.51 -4.83 -3.48
CA THR A 154 1.14 -5.35 -3.37
C THR A 154 0.38 -4.67 -2.23
N ASP A 155 -0.93 -4.59 -2.36
CA ASP A 155 -1.83 -4.14 -1.29
C ASP A 155 -1.83 -5.10 -0.10
N CYS A 156 -1.86 -6.40 -0.38
CA CYS A 156 -1.84 -7.45 0.63
C CYS A 156 -1.20 -8.74 0.10
N PRO A 157 -0.56 -9.57 0.97
CA PRO A 157 0.11 -10.79 0.53
C PRO A 157 -0.80 -12.02 0.51
N HIS A 158 -2.06 -11.90 0.97
CA HIS A 158 -2.94 -13.05 1.21
C HIS A 158 -4.11 -13.17 0.23
N ARG A 159 -4.68 -12.06 -0.26
CA ARG A 159 -5.90 -12.05 -1.08
C ARG A 159 -5.65 -11.54 -2.50
N GLU A 160 -5.56 -10.22 -2.66
CA GLU A 160 -5.54 -9.57 -3.98
C GLU A 160 -4.19 -9.70 -4.65
N LYS A 161 -3.12 -9.34 -3.97
CA LYS A 161 -1.73 -9.33 -4.47
C LYS A 161 -1.60 -8.45 -5.72
N LEU A 162 -2.34 -7.34 -5.74
CA LEU A 162 -2.41 -6.39 -6.84
C LEU A 162 -1.42 -5.24 -6.63
N GLY A 163 -0.88 -4.74 -7.72
CA GLY A 163 -0.03 -3.54 -7.71
C GLY A 163 -0.86 -2.27 -7.80
N TRP A 164 -1.65 -1.96 -6.78
CA TRP A 164 -2.37 -0.70 -6.66
C TRP A 164 -1.37 0.45 -6.63
N VAL A 165 -1.49 1.36 -7.59
CA VAL A 165 -0.40 2.31 -7.87
C VAL A 165 -0.28 3.43 -6.85
N GLU A 166 -1.34 3.76 -6.10
CA GLU A 166 -1.27 4.74 -5.02
C GLU A 166 -0.32 4.28 -3.90
N GLN A 167 -0.25 2.99 -3.61
CA GLN A 167 0.69 2.45 -2.63
C GLN A 167 2.14 2.78 -3.00
N ALA A 168 2.42 2.89 -4.30
CA ALA A 168 3.75 3.24 -4.77
C ALA A 168 4.21 4.58 -4.20
N TYR A 169 3.41 5.67 -4.30
CA TYR A 169 3.85 6.97 -3.81
C TYR A 169 3.54 7.20 -2.32
N LEU A 170 2.46 6.63 -1.79
CA LEU A 170 2.12 6.78 -0.37
C LEU A 170 3.20 6.18 0.54
N MET A 171 3.72 5.00 0.17
CA MET A 171 4.75 4.28 0.92
C MET A 171 6.18 4.65 0.52
N GLN A 172 6.37 5.45 -0.53
CA GLN A 172 7.67 5.65 -1.17
C GLN A 172 8.76 6.09 -0.20
N TYR A 173 8.53 7.13 0.58
CA TYR A 173 9.53 7.61 1.53
C TYR A 173 9.83 6.58 2.62
N SER A 174 8.82 5.91 3.17
CA SER A 174 9.02 4.87 4.18
C SER A 174 9.92 3.75 3.66
N LEU A 175 9.67 3.29 2.42
CA LEU A 175 10.48 2.29 1.76
C LEU A 175 11.90 2.79 1.48
N GLN A 176 12.06 4.02 0.99
CA GLN A 176 13.35 4.61 0.65
C GLN A 176 14.22 4.91 1.89
N TYR A 177 13.61 5.24 3.03
CA TYR A 177 14.35 5.38 4.29
C TYR A 177 14.94 4.06 4.76
N ARG A 178 14.32 2.93 4.42
CA ARG A 178 14.72 1.61 4.91
C ARG A 178 15.53 0.81 3.89
N TYR A 179 15.21 0.93 2.59
CA TYR A 179 15.76 0.09 1.53
C TYR A 179 16.22 0.91 0.32
N ASN A 180 17.20 0.40 -0.41
CA ASN A 180 17.50 0.93 -1.75
C ASN A 180 16.44 0.44 -2.75
N MET A 181 15.50 1.30 -3.04
CA MET A 181 14.34 1.00 -3.91
C MET A 181 14.51 1.50 -5.35
N SER A 182 15.68 2.00 -5.74
CA SER A 182 15.89 2.65 -7.05
C SER A 182 15.47 1.76 -8.22
N ARG A 183 15.85 0.47 -8.20
CA ARG A 183 15.48 -0.50 -9.26
C ARG A 183 13.98 -0.82 -9.24
N MET A 184 13.42 -0.95 -8.04
CA MET A 184 12.00 -1.26 -7.89
C MET A 184 11.13 -0.11 -8.39
N TYR A 185 11.44 1.14 -8.02
CA TYR A 185 10.72 2.29 -8.52
C TYR A 185 10.90 2.49 -10.02
N GLY A 186 12.09 2.25 -10.57
CA GLY A 186 12.29 2.24 -12.01
C GLY A 186 11.37 1.24 -12.73
N LYS A 187 11.16 0.05 -12.14
CA LYS A 187 10.21 -0.94 -12.67
C LYS A 187 8.76 -0.48 -12.51
N ILE A 188 8.34 -0.02 -11.33
CA ILE A 188 6.96 0.42 -11.05
C ILE A 188 6.55 1.56 -12.00
N ILE A 189 7.42 2.55 -12.19
CA ILE A 189 7.16 3.66 -13.11
C ILE A 189 7.01 3.16 -14.56
N ARG A 190 7.86 2.21 -14.96
CA ARG A 190 7.76 1.59 -16.28
C ARG A 190 6.48 0.74 -16.43
N ASP A 191 6.07 0.01 -15.41
CA ASP A 191 4.81 -0.76 -15.42
C ASP A 191 3.61 0.18 -15.60
N MET A 192 3.57 1.33 -14.90
CA MET A 192 2.54 2.35 -15.10
C MET A 192 2.55 2.92 -16.52
N TYR A 193 3.74 3.23 -17.06
CA TYR A 193 3.88 3.67 -18.44
C TYR A 193 3.33 2.66 -19.46
N LEU A 194 3.68 1.37 -19.29
CA LEU A 194 3.23 0.30 -20.17
C LEU A 194 1.72 0.00 -20.04
N SER A 195 1.11 0.35 -18.92
CA SER A 195 -0.32 0.21 -18.69
C SER A 195 -1.13 1.45 -19.12
N GLN A 196 -0.46 2.54 -19.54
CA GLN A 196 -1.14 3.76 -19.97
C GLN A 196 -2.01 3.51 -21.20
N THR A 197 -3.29 3.95 -21.15
CA THR A 197 -4.21 3.83 -22.28
C THR A 197 -3.86 4.82 -23.42
N GLU A 198 -4.47 4.64 -24.59
CA GLU A 198 -4.29 5.54 -25.73
C GLU A 198 -4.76 6.97 -25.42
N GLU A 199 -5.83 7.11 -24.62
CA GLU A 199 -6.36 8.38 -24.16
C GLU A 199 -5.46 9.04 -23.09
N GLY A 200 -4.53 8.32 -22.52
CA GLY A 200 -3.56 8.81 -21.54
C GLY A 200 -3.86 8.45 -20.09
N MET A 201 -4.95 7.73 -19.79
CA MET A 201 -5.27 7.25 -18.44
C MET A 201 -4.17 6.32 -17.92
N ILE A 202 -3.83 6.43 -16.64
CA ILE A 202 -3.05 5.45 -15.90
C ILE A 202 -4.02 4.66 -15.04
N PRO A 203 -4.18 3.34 -15.26
CA PRO A 203 -5.11 2.54 -14.46
C PRO A 203 -4.66 2.43 -13.02
N SER A 204 -5.62 2.20 -12.12
CA SER A 204 -5.37 2.13 -10.66
C SER A 204 -4.48 0.97 -10.23
N ILE A 205 -4.26 -0.03 -11.11
CA ILE A 205 -3.27 -1.11 -10.91
C ILE A 205 -2.29 -1.19 -12.09
N ALA A 206 -1.03 -1.48 -11.80
CA ALA A 206 -0.01 -1.71 -12.82
C ALA A 206 0.97 -2.82 -12.38
N PRO A 207 1.21 -3.86 -13.24
CA PRO A 207 0.55 -4.14 -14.53
C PRO A 207 -0.96 -4.40 -14.40
N GLU A 208 -1.73 -3.98 -15.40
CA GLU A 208 -3.19 -4.16 -15.43
C GLU A 208 -3.55 -5.56 -15.96
N TYR A 209 -3.42 -6.60 -15.14
CA TYR A 209 -3.83 -7.95 -15.52
C TYR A 209 -5.26 -8.32 -15.07
N VAL A 210 -5.89 -7.48 -14.25
CA VAL A 210 -7.31 -7.49 -13.92
C VAL A 210 -7.87 -6.12 -14.25
N ARG A 211 -8.94 -6.06 -15.05
CA ARG A 211 -9.62 -4.81 -15.36
C ARG A 211 -10.79 -4.59 -14.43
N PHE A 212 -10.71 -3.52 -13.68
CA PHE A 212 -11.81 -3.02 -12.89
C PHE A 212 -12.70 -2.09 -13.71
N LYS A 213 -13.68 -1.49 -13.07
CA LYS A 213 -14.61 -0.53 -13.68
C LYS A 213 -14.76 0.67 -12.76
N GLU A 214 -15.20 1.80 -13.35
CA GLU A 214 -15.50 3.03 -12.62
C GLU A 214 -14.31 3.52 -11.77
N GLY A 215 -14.55 3.90 -10.52
CA GLY A 215 -13.50 4.41 -9.63
C GLY A 215 -12.37 3.43 -9.34
N PHE A 216 -12.59 2.12 -9.44
CA PHE A 216 -11.53 1.12 -9.27
C PHE A 216 -10.61 0.99 -10.49
N GLU A 217 -11.00 1.50 -11.66
CA GLU A 217 -10.17 1.54 -12.84
C GLU A 217 -9.46 2.89 -12.96
N ASP A 218 -10.21 3.97 -12.72
CA ASP A 218 -9.79 5.35 -12.96
C ASP A 218 -10.03 6.22 -11.72
N THR A 219 -8.98 6.44 -10.98
CA THR A 219 -8.97 7.34 -9.82
C THR A 219 -7.77 8.29 -9.92
N PRO A 220 -7.99 9.61 -9.96
CA PRO A 220 -6.92 10.59 -10.13
C PRO A 220 -5.81 10.47 -9.08
N GLU A 221 -6.15 10.19 -7.83
CA GLU A 221 -5.21 10.01 -6.73
C GLU A 221 -4.30 8.80 -6.96
N TRP A 222 -4.80 7.72 -7.58
CA TRP A 222 -4.05 6.51 -7.93
C TRP A 222 -3.16 6.75 -9.15
N GLY A 223 -3.75 7.10 -10.29
CA GLY A 223 -3.01 7.30 -11.55
C GLY A 223 -1.92 8.36 -11.47
N SER A 224 -2.06 9.34 -10.58
CA SER A 224 -1.06 10.37 -10.31
C SER A 224 0.25 9.85 -9.73
N ALA A 225 0.26 8.61 -9.23
CA ALA A 225 1.48 7.94 -8.80
C ALA A 225 2.54 7.93 -9.91
N PHE A 226 2.15 7.90 -11.18
CA PHE A 226 3.06 7.93 -12.31
C PHE A 226 3.95 9.19 -12.32
N ILE A 227 3.38 10.35 -12.07
CA ILE A 227 4.11 11.63 -12.00
C ILE A 227 4.79 11.77 -10.63
N ILE A 228 4.06 11.53 -9.55
CA ILE A 228 4.54 11.77 -8.18
C ILE A 228 5.71 10.84 -7.84
N SER A 229 5.59 9.53 -8.11
CA SER A 229 6.68 8.59 -7.81
C SER A 229 7.91 8.81 -8.66
N SER A 230 7.74 9.25 -9.91
CA SER A 230 8.86 9.61 -10.78
C SER A 230 9.64 10.81 -10.22
N TRP A 231 8.91 11.85 -9.80
CA TRP A 231 9.51 13.03 -9.17
C TRP A 231 10.20 12.69 -7.84
N TYR A 232 9.56 11.91 -6.96
CA TYR A 232 10.14 11.49 -5.69
C TYR A 232 11.37 10.60 -5.87
N SER A 233 11.39 9.74 -6.90
CA SER A 233 12.58 8.95 -7.23
C SER A 233 13.75 9.83 -7.65
N TYR A 234 13.51 10.87 -8.44
CA TYR A 234 14.52 11.86 -8.78
C TYR A 234 15.04 12.61 -7.54
N LEU A 235 14.15 13.10 -6.69
CA LEU A 235 14.54 13.82 -5.47
C LEU A 235 15.42 12.96 -4.54
N TRP A 236 15.15 11.66 -4.49
CA TRP A 236 15.86 10.74 -3.58
C TRP A 236 17.19 10.22 -4.14
N TYR A 237 17.20 9.89 -5.43
CA TYR A 237 18.35 9.22 -6.06
C TYR A 237 19.15 10.11 -7.02
N GLY A 238 18.64 11.29 -7.37
CA GLY A 238 19.25 12.16 -8.39
C GLY A 238 19.16 11.61 -9.81
N ASP A 239 18.34 10.58 -10.05
CA ASP A 239 18.22 9.89 -11.34
C ASP A 239 17.04 10.44 -12.14
N ASP A 240 17.34 11.22 -13.17
CA ASP A 240 16.35 11.87 -14.04
C ASP A 240 15.91 11.05 -15.25
N ARG A 241 16.42 9.81 -15.41
CA ARG A 241 16.13 8.97 -16.58
C ARG A 241 14.64 8.72 -16.77
N ALA A 242 13.91 8.42 -15.70
CA ALA A 242 12.46 8.21 -15.78
C ALA A 242 11.71 9.49 -16.16
N LEU A 243 12.16 10.66 -15.66
CA LEU A 243 11.59 11.95 -16.02
C LEU A 243 11.82 12.27 -17.50
N THR A 244 13.01 12.00 -18.03
CA THR A 244 13.36 12.23 -19.43
C THR A 244 12.63 11.27 -20.35
N GLU A 245 12.67 9.96 -20.06
CA GLU A 245 12.10 8.90 -20.91
C GLU A 245 10.56 9.02 -20.97
N PHE A 246 9.90 9.25 -19.82
CA PHE A 246 8.44 9.19 -19.73
C PHE A 246 7.74 10.55 -19.72
N TYR A 247 8.47 11.65 -19.88
CA TYR A 247 7.87 13.00 -19.91
C TYR A 247 6.70 13.13 -20.90
N PRO A 248 6.80 12.65 -22.17
CA PRO A 248 5.68 12.69 -23.11
C PRO A 248 4.44 11.92 -22.60
N ALA A 249 4.65 10.81 -21.88
CA ALA A 249 3.57 10.03 -21.31
C ALA A 249 2.92 10.75 -20.11
N MET A 250 3.71 11.41 -19.28
CA MET A 250 3.21 12.25 -18.18
C MET A 250 2.36 13.41 -18.73
N LYS A 251 2.78 14.05 -19.84
CA LYS A 251 1.95 15.05 -20.54
C LYS A 251 0.62 14.47 -21.02
N ARG A 252 0.61 13.26 -21.58
CA ARG A 252 -0.64 12.58 -21.99
C ARG A 252 -1.57 12.36 -20.78
N TYR A 253 -1.02 11.96 -19.64
CA TYR A 253 -1.82 11.81 -18.43
C TYR A 253 -2.38 13.15 -17.93
N MET A 254 -1.60 14.24 -17.96
CA MET A 254 -2.10 15.57 -17.63
C MET A 254 -3.21 16.03 -18.58
N ASN A 255 -3.08 15.73 -19.88
CA ASN A 255 -4.14 16.04 -20.87
C ASN A 255 -5.40 15.20 -20.61
N TYR A 256 -5.24 13.94 -20.23
CA TYR A 256 -6.34 13.08 -19.81
C TYR A 256 -7.09 13.70 -18.62
N LEU A 257 -6.39 14.06 -17.55
CA LEU A 257 -7.01 14.71 -16.38
C LEU A 257 -7.70 16.03 -16.77
N ALA A 258 -7.08 16.84 -17.63
CA ALA A 258 -7.68 18.08 -18.13
C ALA A 258 -8.99 17.81 -18.91
N SER A 259 -9.05 16.74 -19.70
CA SER A 259 -10.27 16.35 -20.44
C SER A 259 -11.42 15.91 -19.52
N ARG A 260 -11.10 15.44 -18.32
CA ARG A 260 -12.07 15.02 -17.31
C ARG A 260 -12.49 16.14 -16.36
N ALA A 261 -11.75 17.25 -16.35
CA ALA A 261 -12.02 18.39 -15.49
C ALA A 261 -13.11 19.28 -16.09
N LYS A 262 -13.99 19.80 -15.22
CA LYS A 262 -14.92 20.87 -15.55
C LYS A 262 -14.52 22.12 -14.78
N ASP A 263 -14.17 23.16 -15.48
CA ASP A 263 -13.67 24.42 -14.88
C ASP A 263 -12.52 24.15 -13.87
N HIS A 264 -11.56 23.32 -14.29
CA HIS A 264 -10.43 22.81 -13.51
C HIS A 264 -10.79 21.90 -12.32
N ILE A 265 -12.04 21.56 -12.08
CA ILE A 265 -12.47 20.67 -11.00
C ILE A 265 -12.66 19.25 -11.53
N ILE A 266 -12.02 18.29 -10.86
CA ILE A 266 -12.20 16.86 -11.04
C ILE A 266 -12.97 16.34 -9.84
N SER A 267 -14.04 15.56 -10.04
CA SER A 267 -14.92 15.11 -8.95
C SER A 267 -15.32 13.64 -9.04
N TYR A 268 -14.47 12.80 -9.64
CA TYR A 268 -14.65 11.36 -9.73
C TYR A 268 -13.50 10.62 -9.04
N GLY A 269 -13.61 9.30 -8.91
CA GLY A 269 -12.64 8.43 -8.27
C GLY A 269 -13.10 7.91 -6.92
N LEU A 270 -12.22 7.29 -6.17
CA LEU A 270 -12.49 6.69 -4.86
C LEU A 270 -12.39 7.71 -3.72
N GLY A 271 -11.65 8.80 -3.93
CA GLY A 271 -11.43 9.83 -2.93
C GLY A 271 -10.47 9.40 -1.82
N ASP A 272 -10.73 9.84 -0.61
CA ASP A 272 -9.97 9.45 0.59
C ASP A 272 -10.40 8.05 1.05
N TRP A 273 -9.93 7.03 0.33
CA TRP A 273 -10.34 5.64 0.49
C TRP A 273 -10.13 5.15 1.92
N PHE A 274 -11.12 4.45 2.48
CA PHE A 274 -11.12 3.93 3.84
C PHE A 274 -11.05 5.00 4.95
N ASP A 275 -11.54 6.24 4.70
CA ASP A 275 -11.76 7.18 5.79
C ASP A 275 -12.77 6.63 6.83
N ILE A 276 -12.63 7.05 8.09
CA ILE A 276 -13.42 6.52 9.19
C ILE A 276 -14.68 7.38 9.37
N GLY A 277 -15.64 7.16 8.49
CA GLY A 277 -16.96 7.78 8.53
C GLY A 277 -18.03 6.93 9.23
N PRO A 278 -19.31 7.33 9.14
CA PRO A 278 -20.42 6.65 9.79
C PRO A 278 -20.82 5.32 9.12
N ASP A 279 -20.51 5.15 7.85
CA ASP A 279 -20.90 3.97 7.07
C ASP A 279 -19.78 2.92 7.02
N VAL A 280 -20.02 1.82 6.29
CA VAL A 280 -19.01 0.78 6.07
C VAL A 280 -17.81 1.39 5.34
N PRO A 281 -16.56 1.18 5.84
CA PRO A 281 -15.36 1.71 5.19
C PRO A 281 -15.23 1.29 3.73
N GLY A 282 -14.74 2.21 2.92
CA GLY A 282 -14.58 2.05 1.47
C GLY A 282 -14.45 3.41 0.80
N ASN A 283 -15.40 3.77 -0.06
CA ASN A 283 -15.42 5.09 -0.69
C ASN A 283 -15.42 6.20 0.37
N SER A 284 -14.78 7.32 0.02
CA SER A 284 -14.67 8.49 0.88
C SER A 284 -16.03 8.97 1.39
N GLN A 285 -16.15 9.15 2.69
CA GLN A 285 -17.38 9.56 3.38
C GLN A 285 -17.29 10.99 3.96
N LEU A 286 -16.13 11.34 4.50
CA LEU A 286 -15.91 12.58 5.22
C LEU A 286 -15.39 13.70 4.32
N THR A 287 -14.72 13.37 3.22
CA THR A 287 -14.14 14.31 2.26
C THR A 287 -14.77 14.10 0.89
N SER A 288 -15.17 15.15 0.20
CA SER A 288 -15.68 14.98 -1.17
C SER A 288 -14.56 14.56 -2.13
N ASN A 289 -14.88 13.67 -3.09
CA ASN A 289 -13.92 13.22 -4.11
C ASN A 289 -13.35 14.40 -4.91
N GLY A 290 -14.12 15.48 -5.03
CA GLY A 290 -13.68 16.72 -5.68
C GLY A 290 -12.47 17.36 -5.02
N VAL A 291 -12.37 17.30 -3.71
CA VAL A 291 -11.23 17.85 -2.95
C VAL A 291 -9.96 17.09 -3.23
N THR A 292 -9.97 15.77 -3.03
CA THR A 292 -8.76 14.94 -3.18
C THR A 292 -8.32 14.85 -4.63
N ALA A 293 -9.23 14.62 -5.57
CA ALA A 293 -8.94 14.52 -6.99
C ALA A 293 -8.39 15.83 -7.57
N THR A 294 -9.04 16.97 -7.25
CA THR A 294 -8.58 18.27 -7.76
C THR A 294 -7.28 18.73 -7.10
N ALA A 295 -7.11 18.50 -5.80
CA ALA A 295 -5.85 18.77 -5.12
C ALA A 295 -4.69 17.96 -5.72
N THR A 296 -4.92 16.70 -6.04
CA THR A 296 -3.92 15.83 -6.69
C THR A 296 -3.62 16.32 -8.12
N TYR A 297 -4.63 16.73 -8.87
CA TYR A 297 -4.43 17.34 -10.20
C TYR A 297 -3.59 18.63 -10.13
N TYR A 298 -3.86 19.49 -9.15
CA TYR A 298 -3.03 20.66 -8.87
C TYR A 298 -1.58 20.27 -8.56
N TYR A 299 -1.39 19.29 -7.68
CA TYR A 299 -0.07 18.82 -7.29
C TYR A 299 0.74 18.26 -8.47
N ASN A 300 0.07 17.51 -9.35
CA ASN A 300 0.67 17.06 -10.61
C ASN A 300 1.12 18.24 -11.49
N ALA A 301 0.30 19.29 -11.64
CA ALA A 301 0.67 20.47 -12.41
C ALA A 301 1.92 21.16 -11.83
N VAL A 302 2.00 21.29 -10.50
CA VAL A 302 3.18 21.84 -9.80
C VAL A 302 4.43 20.97 -10.04
N ILE A 303 4.28 19.64 -9.96
CA ILE A 303 5.38 18.72 -10.22
C ILE A 303 5.82 18.78 -11.69
N MET A 304 4.87 18.77 -12.63
CA MET A 304 5.18 18.87 -14.06
C MET A 304 5.90 20.18 -14.43
N GLN A 305 5.55 21.30 -13.78
CA GLN A 305 6.31 22.54 -13.91
C GLN A 305 7.78 22.37 -13.46
N LYS A 306 8.00 21.71 -12.32
CA LYS A 306 9.35 21.43 -11.79
C LYS A 306 10.14 20.52 -12.73
N ILE A 307 9.50 19.46 -13.25
CA ILE A 307 10.12 18.54 -14.22
C ILE A 307 10.45 19.27 -15.52
N ALA A 308 9.54 20.07 -16.06
CA ALA A 308 9.78 20.88 -17.28
C ALA A 308 10.96 21.83 -17.10
N ARG A 309 11.07 22.47 -15.94
CA ARG A 309 12.20 23.36 -15.61
C ARG A 309 13.52 22.56 -15.53
N LEU A 310 13.52 21.39 -14.90
CA LEU A 310 14.67 20.50 -14.82
C LEU A 310 15.15 20.06 -16.20
N LEU A 311 14.21 19.73 -17.10
CA LEU A 311 14.50 19.24 -18.45
C LEU A 311 14.75 20.39 -19.46
N GLY A 312 14.66 21.67 -19.06
CA GLY A 312 14.88 22.83 -19.90
C GLY A 312 13.76 23.11 -20.92
N ILE A 313 12.54 22.61 -20.67
CA ILE A 313 11.37 22.74 -21.57
C ILE A 313 10.58 24.01 -21.16
N SER A 314 11.08 25.17 -21.53
CA SER A 314 10.56 26.48 -21.05
C SER A 314 9.09 26.72 -21.36
N GLU A 315 8.61 26.28 -22.52
CA GLU A 315 7.19 26.44 -22.92
C GLU A 315 6.25 25.70 -21.96
N ASP A 316 6.62 24.49 -21.55
CA ASP A 316 5.81 23.68 -20.63
C ASP A 316 5.84 24.23 -19.20
N VAL A 317 6.92 24.91 -18.80
CA VAL A 317 6.97 25.62 -17.49
C VAL A 317 5.84 26.63 -17.36
N GLU A 318 5.65 27.46 -18.39
CA GLU A 318 4.57 28.46 -18.38
C GLU A 318 3.17 27.81 -18.45
N VAL A 319 3.02 26.75 -19.24
CA VAL A 319 1.75 25.99 -19.36
C VAL A 319 1.31 25.45 -18.00
N TYR A 320 2.22 24.75 -17.32
CA TYR A 320 1.89 24.13 -16.03
C TYR A 320 1.76 25.16 -14.89
N GLU A 321 2.48 26.27 -14.94
CA GLU A 321 2.31 27.38 -13.99
C GLU A 321 0.91 27.98 -14.09
N LYS A 322 0.47 28.29 -15.31
CA LYS A 322 -0.89 28.83 -15.59
C LYS A 322 -1.97 27.81 -15.19
N LEU A 323 -1.75 26.53 -15.50
CA LEU A 323 -2.68 25.44 -15.13
C LEU A 323 -2.81 25.35 -13.60
N ALA A 324 -1.68 25.28 -12.88
CA ALA A 324 -1.69 25.22 -11.42
C ALA A 324 -2.42 26.43 -10.80
N ALA A 325 -2.11 27.63 -11.28
CA ALA A 325 -2.80 28.86 -10.82
C ALA A 325 -4.32 28.78 -11.07
N GLY A 326 -4.74 28.34 -12.26
CA GLY A 326 -6.15 28.17 -12.61
C GLY A 326 -6.86 27.16 -11.72
N ILE A 327 -6.22 26.01 -11.47
CA ILE A 327 -6.76 24.97 -10.56
C ILE A 327 -6.89 25.54 -9.15
N LYS A 328 -5.86 26.22 -8.61
CA LYS A 328 -5.91 26.80 -7.26
C LYS A 328 -7.06 27.80 -7.10
N VAL A 329 -7.28 28.66 -8.07
CA VAL A 329 -8.41 29.63 -8.07
C VAL A 329 -9.75 28.89 -8.06
N SER A 330 -9.94 27.92 -8.97
CA SER A 330 -11.19 27.16 -9.05
C SER A 330 -11.43 26.30 -7.81
N PHE A 331 -10.38 25.70 -7.25
CA PHE A 331 -10.43 24.93 -6.02
C PHE A 331 -10.93 25.76 -4.85
N ASN A 332 -10.31 26.91 -4.59
CA ASN A 332 -10.70 27.79 -3.47
C ASN A 332 -12.12 28.33 -3.67
N ARG A 333 -12.50 28.71 -4.89
CA ARG A 333 -13.87 29.14 -5.20
C ARG A 333 -14.91 28.05 -4.92
N THR A 334 -14.57 26.78 -5.16
CA THR A 334 -15.51 25.66 -5.09
C THR A 334 -15.60 25.06 -3.69
N PHE A 335 -14.48 24.95 -2.98
CA PHE A 335 -14.38 24.17 -1.75
C PHE A 335 -14.13 24.98 -0.49
N PHE A 336 -13.77 26.26 -0.59
CA PHE A 336 -13.57 27.11 0.58
C PHE A 336 -14.82 27.96 0.87
N ASP A 337 -15.36 27.78 2.07
CA ASP A 337 -16.41 28.65 2.60
C ASP A 337 -15.78 29.77 3.44
N SER A 338 -15.81 31.00 2.91
CA SER A 338 -15.25 32.18 3.58
C SER A 338 -16.04 32.66 4.80
N LEU A 339 -17.29 32.23 4.99
CA LEU A 339 -18.10 32.60 6.15
C LEU A 339 -17.73 31.77 7.37
N SER A 340 -17.58 30.47 7.17
CA SER A 340 -17.19 29.51 8.23
C SER A 340 -15.68 29.28 8.31
N ASN A 341 -14.93 29.72 7.29
CA ASN A 341 -13.49 29.49 7.13
C ASN A 341 -13.09 28.01 7.12
N ILE A 342 -13.86 27.19 6.43
CA ILE A 342 -13.62 25.75 6.32
C ILE A 342 -13.48 25.35 4.84
N TYR A 343 -12.75 24.25 4.62
CA TYR A 343 -12.72 23.57 3.34
C TYR A 343 -13.69 22.39 3.34
N ASP A 344 -14.54 22.30 2.31
CA ASP A 344 -15.49 21.20 2.10
C ASP A 344 -16.33 20.93 3.37
N ARG A 345 -16.20 19.74 3.95
CA ARG A 345 -16.90 19.30 5.16
C ARG A 345 -16.04 19.44 6.43
N ASN A 346 -14.96 20.18 6.38
CA ASN A 346 -14.01 20.36 7.48
C ASN A 346 -13.38 19.06 7.98
N SER A 347 -13.23 18.06 7.10
CA SER A 347 -12.57 16.79 7.45
C SER A 347 -11.07 16.96 7.69
N GLN A 348 -10.47 16.00 8.40
CA GLN A 348 -9.01 16.00 8.61
C GLN A 348 -8.27 16.01 7.27
N THR A 349 -8.71 15.22 6.29
CA THR A 349 -8.11 15.15 4.96
C THR A 349 -8.27 16.45 4.18
N ALA A 350 -9.46 17.08 4.19
CA ALA A 350 -9.66 18.33 3.49
C ALA A 350 -8.72 19.43 4.02
N ASN A 351 -8.57 19.54 5.33
CA ASN A 351 -7.66 20.50 5.94
C ASN A 351 -6.18 20.16 5.71
N ALA A 352 -5.79 18.87 5.85
CA ALA A 352 -4.42 18.45 5.68
C ALA A 352 -3.91 18.61 4.23
N ILE A 353 -4.73 18.23 3.23
CA ILE A 353 -4.33 18.26 1.82
C ILE A 353 -4.12 19.67 1.31
N VAL A 354 -4.97 20.63 1.71
CA VAL A 354 -4.82 22.03 1.29
C VAL A 354 -3.61 22.72 1.92
N LEU A 355 -3.23 22.34 3.13
CA LEU A 355 -2.00 22.79 3.77
C LEU A 355 -0.76 22.19 3.11
N PHE A 356 -0.76 20.86 2.92
CA PHE A 356 0.38 20.15 2.34
C PHE A 356 0.69 20.58 0.90
N MET A 357 -0.33 20.73 0.09
CA MET A 357 -0.18 21.09 -1.33
C MET A 357 -0.14 22.60 -1.58
N ASP A 358 -0.13 23.44 -0.54
CA ASP A 358 -0.13 24.91 -0.65
C ASP A 358 -1.32 25.47 -1.45
N LEU A 359 -2.47 24.82 -1.32
CA LEU A 359 -3.73 25.27 -1.95
C LEU A 359 -4.41 26.38 -1.16
N ALA A 360 -4.31 26.37 0.17
CA ALA A 360 -4.88 27.42 1.01
C ALA A 360 -4.18 28.76 0.77
N ASP A 361 -4.97 29.84 0.75
CA ASP A 361 -4.41 31.18 0.73
C ASP A 361 -3.68 31.48 2.05
N GLU A 362 -2.59 32.24 1.98
CA GLU A 362 -1.71 32.50 3.13
C GLU A 362 -2.47 33.05 4.33
N ALA A 363 -3.48 33.92 4.09
CA ALA A 363 -4.33 34.50 5.12
C ALA A 363 -5.16 33.47 5.91
N HIS A 364 -5.41 32.29 5.34
CA HIS A 364 -6.28 31.27 5.93
C HIS A 364 -5.53 30.05 6.47
N LYS A 365 -4.24 29.88 6.17
CA LYS A 365 -3.45 28.69 6.54
C LYS A 365 -3.48 28.38 8.05
N GLN A 366 -3.30 29.42 8.88
CA GLN A 366 -3.30 29.20 10.34
C GLN A 366 -4.65 28.67 10.82
N MET A 367 -5.74 29.21 10.32
CA MET A 367 -7.08 28.81 10.68
C MET A 367 -7.42 27.37 10.22
N VAL A 368 -6.99 27.02 9.01
CA VAL A 368 -7.12 25.64 8.50
C VAL A 368 -6.33 24.65 9.37
N LEU A 369 -5.13 25.05 9.83
CA LEU A 369 -4.34 24.26 10.77
C LEU A 369 -5.06 24.11 12.12
N ASP A 370 -5.61 25.19 12.64
CA ASP A 370 -6.36 25.18 13.90
C ASP A 370 -7.60 24.28 13.79
N ASN A 371 -8.31 24.32 12.67
CA ASN A 371 -9.44 23.42 12.38
C ASN A 371 -9.01 21.94 12.41
N LEU A 372 -7.89 21.60 11.77
CA LEU A 372 -7.35 20.23 11.76
C LEU A 372 -6.99 19.76 13.17
N VAL A 373 -6.26 20.58 13.92
CA VAL A 373 -5.84 20.27 15.28
C VAL A 373 -7.04 20.15 16.21
N CYS A 374 -8.01 21.06 16.11
CA CYS A 374 -9.23 21.04 16.91
C CYS A 374 -10.06 19.77 16.68
N ASP A 375 -10.24 19.36 15.42
CA ASP A 375 -10.97 18.11 15.10
C ASP A 375 -10.27 16.89 15.71
N ILE A 376 -8.95 16.77 15.57
CA ILE A 376 -8.18 15.65 16.13
C ILE A 376 -8.25 15.62 17.67
N GLN A 377 -8.11 16.78 18.32
CA GLN A 377 -8.22 16.88 19.77
C GLN A 377 -9.63 16.55 20.27
N SER A 378 -10.67 17.03 19.57
CA SER A 378 -12.06 16.75 19.93
C SER A 378 -12.42 15.27 19.86
N ARG A 379 -11.69 14.51 19.03
CA ARG A 379 -11.82 13.05 18.88
C ARG A 379 -10.85 12.25 19.77
N ASN A 380 -10.33 12.86 20.81
CA ASN A 380 -9.37 12.22 21.70
C ASN A 380 -8.12 11.69 20.95
N TYR A 381 -7.61 12.51 20.04
CA TYR A 381 -6.46 12.21 19.14
C TYR A 381 -6.68 11.07 18.17
N ALA A 382 -7.92 10.71 17.87
CA ALA A 382 -8.22 9.74 16.83
C ALA A 382 -8.13 10.37 15.44
N LEU A 383 -7.46 9.66 14.52
CA LEU A 383 -7.41 10.03 13.12
C LEU A 383 -8.60 9.42 12.37
N THR A 384 -9.20 10.18 11.47
CA THR A 384 -10.33 9.75 10.65
C THR A 384 -10.02 9.75 9.16
N ALA A 385 -8.85 10.25 8.78
CA ALA A 385 -8.40 10.29 7.40
C ALA A 385 -8.19 8.87 6.84
N GLY A 386 -8.53 8.68 5.58
CA GLY A 386 -8.24 7.48 4.81
C GLY A 386 -6.84 7.48 4.22
N ASP A 387 -6.62 6.64 3.20
CA ASP A 387 -5.29 6.41 2.63
C ASP A 387 -4.61 7.69 2.12
N ILE A 388 -5.38 8.59 1.52
CA ILE A 388 -4.83 9.84 0.95
C ILE A 388 -4.48 10.84 2.06
N GLY A 389 -5.37 11.00 3.02
CA GLY A 389 -5.25 12.03 4.06
C GLY A 389 -4.37 11.64 5.25
N TYR A 390 -4.27 10.36 5.58
CA TYR A 390 -3.63 9.89 6.81
C TYR A 390 -2.20 10.41 6.99
N ARG A 391 -1.35 10.22 5.98
CA ARG A 391 0.04 10.68 6.00
C ARG A 391 0.15 12.20 6.14
N LEU A 392 -0.74 12.92 5.44
CA LEU A 392 -0.72 14.38 5.41
C LEU A 392 -1.14 14.96 6.77
N SER A 393 -2.14 14.37 7.42
CA SER A 393 -2.58 14.76 8.76
C SER A 393 -1.47 14.59 9.80
N LEU A 394 -0.74 13.47 9.76
CA LEU A 394 0.38 13.21 10.69
C LEU A 394 1.52 14.24 10.56
N ILE A 395 1.86 14.67 9.36
CA ILE A 395 2.91 15.68 9.13
C ILE A 395 2.56 16.99 9.85
N HIS A 396 1.31 17.44 9.73
CA HIS A 396 0.87 18.71 10.34
C HIS A 396 0.69 18.64 11.86
N ILE A 397 0.43 17.44 12.39
CA ILE A 397 0.34 17.25 13.87
C ILE A 397 1.73 17.25 14.49
N SER A 398 2.68 16.57 13.86
CA SER A 398 4.02 16.37 14.41
C SER A 398 4.92 17.58 14.30
N GLU A 399 4.75 18.39 13.24
CA GLU A 399 5.57 19.56 12.93
C GLU A 399 4.73 20.77 12.49
N PRO A 400 3.86 21.31 13.34
CA PRO A 400 2.96 22.41 12.95
C PRO A 400 3.68 23.70 12.58
N THR A 401 4.98 23.82 12.90
CA THR A 401 5.78 25.03 12.64
C THR A 401 6.79 24.87 11.50
N ARG A 402 7.00 23.64 10.98
CA ARG A 402 7.96 23.40 9.93
C ARG A 402 7.30 23.56 8.56
N ARG A 403 7.62 24.63 7.85
CA ARG A 403 7.26 24.75 6.43
C ARG A 403 7.96 23.61 5.67
N VAL A 404 7.18 22.70 5.11
CA VAL A 404 7.70 21.74 4.14
C VAL A 404 7.95 22.53 2.86
N VAL A 405 9.18 22.98 2.70
CA VAL A 405 9.67 23.47 1.41
C VAL A 405 10.01 22.22 0.61
N ILE A 406 9.11 21.83 -0.27
CA ILE A 406 9.35 20.77 -1.27
C ILE A 406 9.95 21.42 -2.53
#